data_f6c0629e3611d8f1b6eec57cb5ec69eb
#
_entry.id   f6c0629e3611d8f1b6eec57cb5ec69eb
#
_cell.length_a   1.000
_cell.length_b   1.000
_cell.length_c   1.000
_cell.angle_alpha   90.00
_cell.angle_beta   90.00
_cell.angle_gamma   90.00
#
_symmetry.space_group_name_H-M   'P 1'
#
loop_
_entity.id
_entity.type
_entity.pdbx_description
1 polymer ?
#
loop_
_entity_poly.entity_id
_entity_poly.type
_entity_poly.pdbx_seq_one_letter_code
_entity_poly.pdbx_strand_id
1 'polypeptide(L)'
;NLQHLPALDGSNSKDVPHQPVVNAFAERAKAGNTQALLDSGSSEVELGRKRTASQQLIAAYRNSGARWADLDPLKRTERPEIPELELSFYGFTDADLETVFNTSNTFFGKERMSLRELLNALRETYSGTIGAEFMHTSDFNQKRWWQQKLESIRAKPVLDAEHKKRLLNRLTAAE
;
A
#
# COMPACT_ATOMS: atom_id res chain seq x y z
N ASN A 1 1.17 6.93 -33.40
CA ASN A 1 1.33 7.52 -34.72
C ASN A 1 0.41 6.85 -35.71
N LEU A 2 -0.86 7.28 -35.76
CA LEU A 2 -1.90 6.81 -36.70
C LEU A 2 -1.87 7.55 -38.04
N GLN A 3 -0.80 8.31 -38.34
CA GLN A 3 -0.72 9.18 -39.52
C GLN A 3 -0.32 8.47 -40.84
N HIS A 4 -0.15 7.14 -40.82
CA HIS A 4 0.24 6.38 -42.02
C HIS A 4 -0.66 5.17 -42.33
N LEU A 5 -1.91 5.17 -41.87
CA LEU A 5 -2.88 4.25 -42.42
C LEU A 5 -3.37 4.82 -43.78
N PRO A 6 -3.20 4.08 -44.90
CA PRO A 6 -3.75 4.50 -46.16
C PRO A 6 -5.26 4.65 -46.05
N ALA A 7 -5.78 5.77 -46.56
CA ALA A 7 -7.19 5.98 -46.62
C ALA A 7 -7.86 4.88 -47.45
N LEU A 8 -9.00 4.37 -46.98
CA LEU A 8 -9.82 3.33 -47.65
C LEU A 8 -10.64 3.96 -48.80
N ASP A 9 -10.01 4.80 -49.64
CA ASP A 9 -10.66 5.53 -50.73
C ASP A 9 -10.54 4.83 -52.09
N GLY A 10 -10.17 3.54 -52.15
CA GLY A 10 -10.15 2.78 -53.40
C GLY A 10 -9.08 3.21 -54.39
N SER A 11 -8.17 4.12 -54.03
CA SER A 11 -7.06 4.48 -54.87
C SER A 11 -6.00 3.38 -54.84
N ASN A 12 -5.47 3.04 -56.01
CA ASN A 12 -4.60 1.91 -56.40
C ASN A 12 -3.23 1.93 -55.66
N SER A 13 -3.22 2.01 -54.32
CA SER A 13 -2.01 1.86 -53.54
C SER A 13 -1.70 0.37 -53.46
N LYS A 14 -0.58 -0.07 -54.00
CA LYS A 14 -0.08 -1.42 -53.88
C LYS A 14 -0.14 -1.86 -52.39
N ASP A 15 -0.94 -2.87 -52.14
CA ASP A 15 -1.03 -3.52 -50.82
C ASP A 15 0.38 -3.89 -50.36
N VAL A 16 0.74 -3.51 -49.16
CA VAL A 16 2.04 -3.81 -48.59
C VAL A 16 2.13 -5.33 -48.42
N PRO A 17 3.16 -6.03 -48.97
CA PRO A 17 3.22 -7.46 -48.83
C PRO A 17 3.24 -7.87 -47.37
N HIS A 18 2.21 -8.57 -46.94
CA HIS A 18 2.06 -9.03 -45.56
C HIS A 18 3.02 -10.17 -45.21
N GLN A 19 3.61 -10.83 -46.22
CA GLN A 19 4.47 -11.98 -46.05
C GLN A 19 5.69 -11.74 -45.14
N PRO A 20 6.41 -10.58 -45.20
CA PRO A 20 7.51 -10.30 -44.28
C PRO A 20 7.05 -10.20 -42.82
N VAL A 21 5.86 -9.66 -42.59
CA VAL A 21 5.27 -9.52 -41.25
C VAL A 21 4.87 -10.90 -40.70
N VAL A 22 4.20 -11.72 -41.54
CA VAL A 22 3.83 -13.10 -41.19
C VAL A 22 5.06 -13.93 -40.89
N ASN A 23 6.12 -13.82 -41.70
CA ASN A 23 7.37 -14.53 -41.50
C ASN A 23 8.08 -14.10 -40.22
N ALA A 24 8.11 -12.80 -39.91
CA ALA A 24 8.68 -12.28 -38.66
C ALA A 24 7.93 -12.78 -37.41
N PHE A 25 6.62 -12.90 -37.48
CA PHE A 25 5.81 -13.48 -36.40
C PHE A 25 6.04 -14.99 -36.30
N ALA A 26 6.14 -15.72 -37.43
CA ALA A 26 6.41 -17.14 -37.44
C ALA A 26 7.80 -17.49 -36.89
N GLU A 27 8.83 -16.71 -37.23
CA GLU A 27 10.18 -16.85 -36.65
C GLU A 27 10.20 -16.55 -35.15
N ARG A 28 9.49 -15.54 -34.72
CA ARG A 28 9.38 -15.18 -33.30
C ARG A 28 8.64 -16.26 -32.49
N ALA A 29 7.62 -16.88 -33.07
CA ALA A 29 6.91 -18.01 -32.49
C ALA A 29 7.79 -19.27 -32.43
N LYS A 30 8.63 -19.53 -33.45
CA LYS A 30 9.58 -20.66 -33.48
C LYS A 30 10.75 -20.49 -32.51
N ALA A 31 11.13 -19.26 -32.17
CA ALA A 31 12.24 -18.97 -31.26
C ALA A 31 11.95 -19.31 -29.77
N GLY A 32 10.82 -19.93 -29.47
CA GLY A 32 10.52 -20.50 -28.14
C GLY A 32 10.40 -19.49 -26.98
N ASN A 33 10.34 -18.19 -27.29
CA ASN A 33 10.36 -17.13 -26.25
C ASN A 33 8.96 -16.81 -25.70
N THR A 34 7.92 -17.56 -26.07
CA THR A 34 6.54 -17.34 -25.63
C THR A 34 6.36 -17.67 -24.16
N GLN A 35 7.08 -18.70 -23.67
CA GLN A 35 7.01 -19.10 -22.26
C GLN A 35 7.63 -18.03 -21.35
N ALA A 36 8.79 -17.48 -21.72
CA ALA A 36 9.44 -16.41 -20.95
C ALA A 36 8.62 -15.10 -20.94
N LEU A 37 7.88 -14.80 -22.01
CA LEU A 37 6.97 -13.65 -22.07
C LEU A 37 5.70 -13.88 -21.27
N LEU A 38 5.19 -15.09 -21.22
CA LEU A 38 4.04 -15.47 -20.39
C LEU A 38 4.43 -15.47 -18.91
N ASP A 39 5.60 -15.99 -18.56
CA ASP A 39 6.10 -16.02 -17.19
C ASP A 39 6.44 -14.59 -16.68
N SER A 40 7.03 -13.75 -17.52
CA SER A 40 7.26 -12.34 -17.15
C SER A 40 5.96 -11.55 -16.99
N GLY A 41 4.98 -11.79 -17.86
CA GLY A 41 3.67 -11.16 -17.76
C GLY A 41 2.91 -11.57 -16.49
N SER A 42 2.96 -12.84 -16.10
CA SER A 42 2.35 -13.34 -14.87
C SER A 42 3.01 -12.75 -13.62
N SER A 43 4.32 -12.62 -13.62
CA SER A 43 5.10 -12.02 -12.53
C SER A 43 4.80 -10.53 -12.37
N GLU A 44 4.66 -9.77 -13.46
CA GLU A 44 4.31 -8.35 -13.41
C GLU A 44 2.88 -8.12 -12.92
N VAL A 45 1.93 -8.93 -13.35
CA VAL A 45 0.54 -8.89 -12.88
C VAL A 45 0.48 -9.19 -11.39
N GLU A 46 1.20 -10.21 -10.93
CA GLU A 46 1.26 -10.54 -9.50
C GLU A 46 1.90 -9.43 -8.68
N LEU A 47 3.00 -8.85 -9.13
CA LEU A 47 3.61 -7.70 -8.47
C LEU A 47 2.67 -6.49 -8.45
N GLY A 48 1.91 -6.25 -9.51
CA GLY A 48 0.87 -5.23 -9.55
C GLY A 48 -0.22 -5.45 -8.49
N ARG A 49 -0.68 -6.69 -8.34
CA ARG A 49 -1.65 -7.09 -7.30
C ARG A 49 -1.09 -6.83 -5.90
N LYS A 50 0.15 -7.23 -5.62
CA LYS A 50 0.81 -7.03 -4.33
C LYS A 50 1.03 -5.55 -4.02
N ARG A 51 1.30 -4.71 -5.02
CA ARG A 51 1.36 -3.25 -4.86
C ARG A 51 0.00 -2.68 -4.45
N THR A 52 -1.08 -3.09 -5.09
CA THR A 52 -2.43 -2.68 -4.70
C THR A 52 -2.77 -3.17 -3.30
N ALA A 53 -2.46 -4.42 -2.98
CA ALA A 53 -2.66 -5.03 -1.67
C ALA A 53 -1.93 -4.26 -0.56
N SER A 54 -0.70 -3.81 -0.79
CA SER A 54 0.04 -2.99 0.18
C SER A 54 -0.65 -1.64 0.47
N GLN A 55 -1.26 -1.01 -0.54
CA GLN A 55 -2.03 0.22 -0.36
C GLN A 55 -3.33 -0.03 0.41
N GLN A 56 -3.99 -1.16 0.15
CA GLN A 56 -5.19 -1.57 0.88
C GLN A 56 -4.87 -1.86 2.34
N LEU A 57 -3.73 -2.50 2.65
CA LEU A 57 -3.25 -2.73 4.01
C LEU A 57 -3.03 -1.41 4.76
N ILE A 58 -2.40 -0.41 4.14
CA ILE A 58 -2.22 0.93 4.72
C ILE A 58 -3.60 1.55 5.05
N ALA A 59 -4.54 1.47 4.12
CA ALA A 59 -5.88 1.99 4.31
C ALA A 59 -6.62 1.26 5.44
N ALA A 60 -6.48 -0.07 5.54
CA ALA A 60 -7.09 -0.87 6.59
C ALA A 60 -6.59 -0.47 7.99
N TYR A 61 -5.27 -0.30 8.16
CA TYR A 61 -4.73 0.18 9.43
C TYR A 61 -5.21 1.57 9.80
N ARG A 62 -5.32 2.50 8.84
CA ARG A 62 -5.87 3.84 9.06
C ARG A 62 -7.33 3.83 9.49
N ASN A 63 -8.13 2.91 8.94
CA ASN A 63 -9.56 2.81 9.22
C ASN A 63 -9.87 1.98 10.46
N SER A 64 -9.20 0.85 10.63
CA SER A 64 -9.57 -0.19 11.60
C SER A 64 -8.50 -0.45 12.65
N GLY A 65 -7.30 0.13 12.53
CA GLY A 65 -6.18 -0.14 13.44
C GLY A 65 -6.48 0.16 14.90
N ALA A 66 -7.27 1.20 15.17
CA ALA A 66 -7.69 1.58 16.53
C ALA A 66 -8.48 0.46 17.23
N ARG A 67 -9.25 -0.34 16.49
CA ARG A 67 -10.01 -1.48 17.05
C ARG A 67 -9.13 -2.58 17.60
N TRP A 68 -7.89 -2.70 17.11
CA TRP A 68 -6.90 -3.66 17.57
C TRP A 68 -5.86 -3.04 18.49
N ALA A 69 -5.98 -1.76 18.82
CA ALA A 69 -5.08 -1.07 19.73
C ALA A 69 -5.18 -1.59 21.17
N ASP A 70 -4.07 -1.53 21.91
CA ASP A 70 -3.97 -1.94 23.30
C ASP A 70 -4.46 -0.81 24.22
N LEU A 71 -5.77 -0.63 24.28
CA LEU A 71 -6.42 0.44 25.04
C LEU A 71 -6.89 0.01 26.43
N ASP A 72 -6.84 -1.29 26.72
CA ASP A 72 -7.24 -1.82 28.04
C ASP A 72 -6.01 -2.22 28.87
N PRO A 73 -5.51 -1.34 29.75
CA PRO A 73 -4.36 -1.64 30.60
C PRO A 73 -4.63 -2.75 31.61
N LEU A 74 -5.89 -3.03 31.89
CA LEU A 74 -6.31 -4.10 32.81
C LEU A 74 -6.55 -5.44 32.10
N LYS A 75 -6.51 -5.45 30.78
CA LYS A 75 -6.70 -6.63 29.92
C LYS A 75 -7.96 -7.43 30.25
N ARG A 76 -9.05 -6.73 30.49
CA ARG A 76 -10.36 -7.32 30.80
C ARG A 76 -11.06 -7.89 29.58
N THR A 77 -10.72 -7.36 28.40
CA THR A 77 -11.35 -7.73 27.14
C THR A 77 -10.29 -8.28 26.19
N GLU A 78 -10.57 -9.40 25.57
CA GLU A 78 -9.73 -9.93 24.49
C GLU A 78 -9.86 -9.02 23.27
N ARG A 79 -8.74 -8.84 22.55
CA ARG A 79 -8.75 -8.06 21.31
C ARG A 79 -9.51 -8.81 20.22
N PRO A 80 -10.37 -8.14 19.48
CA PRO A 80 -11.11 -8.78 18.38
C PRO A 80 -10.14 -9.20 17.27
N GLU A 81 -10.44 -10.30 16.61
CA GLU A 81 -9.79 -10.62 15.34
C GLU A 81 -10.29 -9.65 14.24
N ILE A 82 -9.36 -9.08 13.51
CA ILE A 82 -9.65 -8.13 12.41
C ILE A 82 -8.89 -8.63 11.18
N PRO A 83 -9.55 -9.44 10.33
CA PRO A 83 -8.89 -10.06 9.18
C PRO A 83 -8.21 -9.05 8.25
N GLU A 84 -8.78 -7.85 8.09
CA GLU A 84 -8.23 -6.78 7.24
C GLU A 84 -6.89 -6.22 7.72
N LEU A 85 -6.46 -6.54 8.94
CA LEU A 85 -5.14 -6.16 9.46
C LEU A 85 -4.08 -7.25 9.27
N GLU A 86 -4.48 -8.44 8.80
CA GLU A 86 -3.59 -9.56 8.58
C GLU A 86 -3.08 -9.63 7.14
N LEU A 87 -1.80 -9.99 6.98
CA LEU A 87 -1.17 -10.09 5.67
C LEU A 87 -1.81 -11.16 4.78
N SER A 88 -2.26 -12.27 5.38
CA SER A 88 -2.92 -13.38 4.69
C SER A 88 -4.20 -12.96 3.98
N PHE A 89 -4.93 -11.98 4.52
CA PHE A 89 -6.14 -11.43 3.91
C PHE A 89 -5.88 -10.85 2.51
N TYR A 90 -4.68 -10.33 2.27
CA TYR A 90 -4.25 -9.74 1.01
C TYR A 90 -3.46 -10.71 0.14
N GLY A 91 -3.33 -11.96 0.56
CA GLY A 91 -2.57 -12.98 -0.16
C GLY A 91 -1.05 -12.81 -0.06
N PHE A 92 -0.56 -12.10 0.95
CA PHE A 92 0.85 -12.04 1.28
C PHE A 92 1.28 -13.29 2.04
N THR A 93 2.50 -13.72 1.77
CA THR A 93 3.19 -14.84 2.43
C THR A 93 4.45 -14.35 3.12
N ASP A 94 5.09 -15.23 3.90
CA ASP A 94 6.37 -14.89 4.55
C ASP A 94 7.47 -14.57 3.54
N ALA A 95 7.42 -15.14 2.34
CA ALA A 95 8.35 -14.81 1.25
C ALA A 95 8.25 -13.37 0.77
N ASP A 96 7.10 -12.71 0.99
CA ASP A 96 6.87 -11.33 0.56
C ASP A 96 7.38 -10.29 1.55
N LEU A 97 7.77 -10.68 2.76
CA LEU A 97 8.14 -9.76 3.84
C LEU A 97 9.30 -8.84 3.49
N GLU A 98 10.23 -9.29 2.66
CA GLU A 98 11.38 -8.48 2.20
C GLU A 98 11.10 -7.74 0.88
N THR A 99 9.93 -7.95 0.28
CA THR A 99 9.53 -7.22 -0.94
C THR A 99 9.32 -5.75 -0.63
N VAL A 100 9.92 -4.87 -1.45
CA VAL A 100 9.90 -3.43 -1.25
C VAL A 100 8.73 -2.80 -2.00
N PHE A 101 7.91 -2.05 -1.29
CA PHE A 101 6.75 -1.33 -1.83
C PHE A 101 6.94 0.17 -1.76
N ASN A 102 6.21 0.90 -2.62
CA ASN A 102 6.14 2.35 -2.56
C ASN A 102 5.24 2.77 -1.41
N THR A 103 5.75 3.65 -0.54
CA THR A 103 5.09 4.18 0.65
C THR A 103 5.03 5.70 0.66
N SER A 104 5.18 6.35 -0.51
CA SER A 104 5.16 7.81 -0.67
C SER A 104 3.83 8.47 -0.26
N ASN A 105 2.74 7.70 -0.17
CA ASN A 105 1.46 8.14 0.37
C ASN A 105 1.37 8.07 1.90
N THR A 106 2.45 7.71 2.58
CA THR A 106 2.59 7.69 4.03
C THR A 106 3.56 8.77 4.50
N PHE A 107 3.59 9.02 5.81
CA PHE A 107 4.50 9.98 6.44
C PHE A 107 5.54 9.31 7.33
N PHE A 108 5.89 8.05 7.05
CA PHE A 108 6.94 7.31 7.79
C PHE A 108 8.37 7.76 7.49
N GLY A 109 8.55 8.78 6.64
CA GLY A 109 9.85 9.34 6.30
C GLY A 109 10.66 8.53 5.28
N LYS A 110 10.08 7.49 4.68
CA LYS A 110 10.68 6.67 3.62
C LYS A 110 9.70 6.54 2.45
N GLU A 111 10.17 6.77 1.24
CA GLU A 111 9.36 6.58 0.03
C GLU A 111 9.17 5.10 -0.35
N ARG A 112 10.06 4.24 0.14
CA ARG A 112 10.04 2.81 -0.10
C ARG A 112 10.38 2.06 1.17
N MET A 113 9.60 1.04 1.49
CA MET A 113 9.79 0.19 2.67
C MET A 113 9.57 -1.27 2.28
N SER A 114 10.25 -2.20 2.96
CA SER A 114 9.89 -3.61 2.87
C SER A 114 8.51 -3.84 3.52
N LEU A 115 7.82 -4.91 3.13
CA LEU A 115 6.51 -5.24 3.73
C LEU A 115 6.62 -5.39 5.25
N ARG A 116 7.70 -5.98 5.74
CA ARG A 116 8.00 -6.13 7.16
C ARG A 116 8.12 -4.78 7.86
N GLU A 117 8.90 -3.85 7.30
CA GLU A 117 9.07 -2.50 7.86
C GLU A 117 7.74 -1.74 7.86
N LEU A 118 6.99 -1.83 6.75
CA LEU A 118 5.69 -1.19 6.61
C LEU A 118 4.69 -1.72 7.65
N LEU A 119 4.57 -3.05 7.78
CA LEU A 119 3.68 -3.68 8.76
C LEU A 119 4.01 -3.24 10.18
N ASN A 120 5.30 -3.24 10.55
CA ASN A 120 5.74 -2.81 11.87
C ASN A 120 5.40 -1.34 12.11
N ALA A 121 5.65 -0.45 11.14
CA ALA A 121 5.32 0.96 11.25
C ALA A 121 3.81 1.19 11.41
N LEU A 122 2.98 0.45 10.67
CA LEU A 122 1.52 0.52 10.76
C LEU A 122 1.02 0.02 12.12
N ARG A 123 1.51 -1.12 12.61
CA ARG A 123 1.17 -1.68 13.93
C ARG A 123 1.56 -0.75 15.06
N GLU A 124 2.77 -0.19 15.02
CA GLU A 124 3.23 0.78 16.03
C GLU A 124 2.35 2.03 16.05
N THR A 125 1.94 2.52 14.88
CA THR A 125 1.20 3.78 14.75
C THR A 125 -0.26 3.65 15.10
N TYR A 126 -0.93 2.59 14.61
CA TYR A 126 -2.39 2.50 14.65
C TYR A 126 -2.94 1.43 15.60
N SER A 127 -2.08 0.52 16.06
CA SER A 127 -2.48 -0.59 16.93
C SER A 127 -1.63 -0.69 18.21
N GLY A 128 -0.94 0.41 18.57
CA GLY A 128 -0.22 0.55 19.82
C GLY A 128 -1.13 0.84 20.99
N THR A 129 -0.67 1.68 21.91
CA THR A 129 -1.42 2.12 23.10
C THR A 129 -2.27 3.37 22.84
N ILE A 130 -2.31 3.87 21.63
CA ILE A 130 -3.13 5.01 21.19
C ILE A 130 -4.07 4.51 20.09
N GLY A 131 -5.36 4.62 20.31
CA GLY A 131 -6.39 4.40 19.31
C GLY A 131 -6.77 5.72 18.65
N ALA A 132 -6.58 5.85 17.34
CA ALA A 132 -6.90 7.07 16.61
C ALA A 132 -7.99 6.77 15.57
N GLU A 133 -9.15 7.39 15.74
CA GLU A 133 -10.30 7.29 14.85
C GLU A 133 -10.54 8.64 14.17
N PHE A 134 -9.98 8.85 13.00
CA PHE A 134 -10.06 10.12 12.27
C PHE A 134 -10.52 9.97 10.82
N MET A 135 -10.63 8.74 10.32
CA MET A 135 -10.93 8.50 8.91
C MET A 135 -12.37 8.87 8.51
N HIS A 136 -13.28 9.02 9.49
CA HIS A 136 -14.64 9.53 9.29
C HIS A 136 -14.69 11.03 8.96
N THR A 137 -13.60 11.77 9.22
CA THR A 137 -13.51 13.20 8.90
C THR A 137 -13.69 13.44 7.41
N SER A 138 -14.61 14.30 7.00
CA SER A 138 -14.86 14.62 5.60
C SER A 138 -13.83 15.57 5.00
N ASP A 139 -13.24 16.44 5.81
CA ASP A 139 -12.20 17.39 5.38
C ASP A 139 -10.89 16.65 5.08
N PHE A 140 -10.44 16.77 3.83
CA PHE A 140 -9.22 16.13 3.36
C PHE A 140 -7.97 16.64 4.08
N ASN A 141 -7.88 17.96 4.35
CA ASN A 141 -6.70 18.57 4.97
C ASN A 141 -6.58 18.15 6.43
N GLN A 142 -7.69 18.10 7.17
CA GLN A 142 -7.71 17.59 8.54
C GLN A 142 -7.30 16.12 8.59
N LYS A 143 -7.84 15.30 7.70
CA LYS A 143 -7.48 13.87 7.60
C LYS A 143 -5.99 13.68 7.33
N ARG A 144 -5.44 14.44 6.37
CA ARG A 144 -4.02 14.41 6.03
C ARG A 144 -3.14 14.91 7.18
N TRP A 145 -3.58 15.91 7.91
CA TRP A 145 -2.88 16.42 9.09
C TRP A 145 -2.77 15.35 10.19
N TRP A 146 -3.85 14.60 10.44
CA TRP A 146 -3.82 13.49 11.40
C TRP A 146 -2.86 12.39 10.95
N GLN A 147 -2.90 11.99 9.70
CA GLN A 147 -1.97 11.01 9.13
C GLN A 147 -0.52 11.45 9.35
N GLN A 148 -0.21 12.71 9.00
CA GLN A 148 1.13 13.26 9.18
C GLN A 148 1.55 13.25 10.65
N LYS A 149 0.70 13.68 11.56
CA LYS A 149 0.99 13.73 13.00
C LYS A 149 1.24 12.35 13.59
N LEU A 150 0.44 11.37 13.23
CA LEU A 150 0.56 10.02 13.78
C LEU A 150 1.73 9.26 13.16
N GLU A 151 1.84 9.26 11.82
CA GLU A 151 2.82 8.45 11.09
C GLU A 151 4.25 8.97 11.26
N SER A 152 4.45 10.31 11.30
CA SER A 152 5.80 10.88 11.43
C SER A 152 6.50 10.50 12.74
N ILE A 153 5.77 10.27 13.81
CA ILE A 153 6.28 9.89 15.12
C ILE A 153 5.85 8.47 15.53
N ARG A 154 5.19 7.72 14.64
CA ARG A 154 4.62 6.40 14.89
C ARG A 154 3.76 6.35 16.15
N ALA A 155 2.94 7.39 16.36
CA ALA A 155 2.12 7.61 17.56
C ALA A 155 2.91 7.52 18.89
N LYS A 156 4.22 7.75 18.87
CA LYS A 156 5.11 7.73 20.04
C LYS A 156 5.70 9.12 20.31
N PRO A 157 4.94 10.05 20.91
CA PRO A 157 5.46 11.37 21.22
C PRO A 157 6.59 11.28 22.25
N VAL A 158 7.69 11.96 21.98
CA VAL A 158 8.77 12.12 22.94
C VAL A 158 8.43 13.25 23.90
N LEU A 159 8.03 12.91 25.13
CA LEU A 159 7.70 13.86 26.18
C LEU A 159 8.77 13.81 27.26
N ASP A 160 9.32 14.97 27.60
CA ASP A 160 10.22 15.12 28.75
C ASP A 160 9.45 15.01 30.09
N ALA A 161 10.18 14.99 31.20
CA ALA A 161 9.61 14.83 32.53
C ALA A 161 8.69 16.01 32.92
N GLU A 162 9.00 17.21 32.47
CA GLU A 162 8.22 18.41 32.75
C GLU A 162 6.87 18.38 32.04
N HIS A 163 6.87 18.03 30.75
CA HIS A 163 5.63 17.85 30.00
C HIS A 163 4.74 16.75 30.59
N LYS A 164 5.32 15.64 31.02
CA LYS A 164 4.55 14.55 31.68
C LYS A 164 3.91 15.03 32.98
N LYS A 165 4.64 15.76 33.84
CA LYS A 165 4.12 16.34 35.07
C LYS A 165 3.00 17.34 34.80
N ARG A 166 3.18 18.20 33.80
CA ARG A 166 2.18 19.18 33.38
C ARG A 166 0.89 18.52 32.90
N LEU A 167 1.00 17.45 32.11
CA LEU A 167 -0.15 16.67 31.66
C LEU A 167 -0.88 16.03 32.84
N LEU A 168 -0.14 15.41 33.77
CA LEU A 168 -0.71 14.83 34.97
C LEU A 168 -1.46 15.87 35.81
N ASN A 169 -0.85 17.02 36.08
CA ASN A 169 -1.47 18.10 36.82
C ASN A 169 -2.77 18.60 36.16
N ARG A 170 -2.80 18.69 34.81
CA ARG A 170 -4.01 19.10 34.10
C ARG A 170 -5.12 18.08 34.18
N LEU A 171 -4.77 16.79 34.08
CA LEU A 171 -5.72 15.68 34.21
C LEU A 171 -6.34 15.67 35.63
N THR A 172 -5.47 15.76 36.66
CA THR A 172 -5.92 15.81 38.06
C THR A 172 -6.77 17.06 38.39
N ALA A 173 -6.49 18.18 37.74
CA ALA A 173 -7.27 19.40 37.95
C ALA A 173 -8.62 19.43 37.22
N ALA A 174 -8.82 18.52 36.27
CA ALA A 174 -10.08 18.37 35.53
C ALA A 174 -11.08 17.40 36.20
N GLU A 175 -10.64 16.68 37.23
CA GLU A 175 -11.42 15.77 38.07
C GLU A 175 -12.08 16.49 39.23
#